data_f3ce1de383ef9baf995f3fd8c68a52ad
#
_entry.id   f3ce1de383ef9baf995f3fd8c68a52ad
#
_cell.length_a   1.000
_cell.length_b   1.000
_cell.length_c   1.000
_cell.angle_alpha   90.00
_cell.angle_beta   90.00
_cell.angle_gamma   90.00
#
_symmetry.space_group_name_H-M   'P 1'
#
loop_
_entity.id
_entity.type
_entity.pdbx_description
1 polymer ?
#
loop_
_entity_poly.entity_id
_entity_poly.type
_entity_poly.pdbx_seq_one_letter_code
_entity_poly.pdbx_strand_id
1 'polypeptide(L)'
;MTWLFVRLKLSLVRGGLRGDVGKQAGFAFSLAAALLSAVAGFGLLSLIRLAPSDVGLDLVSAAFAMFAVGWVVVPLMAFGLDETLDPARLALFPLTTRQLATGMFAASAAGPWPIASLAALCGGVVALAHGPGGVLIGVPAVVLQFAFCLTASRLVTTALSGVLRTRRGRDLLAVVAIFGVLLVQVPNLLLNRGFSGDPTRILASAGDVLRWTPPGLAAHAIADGGLVGVAELIVVAMSVVVLGWLWIAALRYALVRPDSSNRGGGSVRRSRTGRSRTGRFLPGGMLGAVVAKELKYARREPRARVNWISAVFVSAVVMFSLRGPGGSTGPWTAIGPACLAAVVIGLQAANSFGIDGRSLWMNAVAVATPRDLRTDLAGRHLAMAVVAVPLLALASLAAALVAGNAAWALVAALTAWGVLGTAMGIGSITSVTAPYTYPDRLNAFTGAAPGQGGQAFAASFATMLVTGVLALPIVLPVLLGLTWWAVLAVPYGVAVAWAGRRIAAGIGFARLPELLAAVSRPS
;
A
#
# COMPACT_ATOMS: atom_id res chain seq x y z
N MET A 1 -16.69 0.73 -28.24
CA MET A 1 -15.38 1.21 -27.74
C MET A 1 -15.08 0.67 -26.33
N THR A 2 -15.95 0.78 -25.34
CA THR A 2 -15.74 0.28 -23.95
C THR A 2 -15.34 -1.19 -23.90
N TRP A 3 -16.03 -2.05 -24.65
CA TRP A 3 -15.71 -3.48 -24.74
C TRP A 3 -14.30 -3.76 -25.29
N LEU A 4 -13.83 -2.93 -26.21
CA LEU A 4 -12.46 -3.05 -26.76
C LEU A 4 -11.40 -2.87 -25.67
N PHE A 5 -11.59 -1.88 -24.78
CA PHE A 5 -10.68 -1.64 -23.65
C PHE A 5 -10.69 -2.78 -22.63
N VAL A 6 -11.85 -3.34 -22.34
CA VAL A 6 -11.98 -4.52 -21.47
C VAL A 6 -11.26 -5.71 -22.09
N ARG A 7 -11.51 -5.98 -23.38
CA ARG A 7 -10.83 -7.06 -24.12
C ARG A 7 -9.31 -6.86 -24.17
N LEU A 8 -8.87 -5.62 -24.40
CA LEU A 8 -7.45 -5.27 -24.39
C LEU A 8 -6.82 -5.57 -23.02
N LYS A 9 -7.47 -5.15 -21.93
CA LYS A 9 -6.99 -5.44 -20.58
C LYS A 9 -6.89 -6.94 -20.32
N LEU A 10 -7.95 -7.68 -20.63
CA LEU A 10 -7.97 -9.14 -20.44
C LEU A 10 -6.89 -9.84 -21.29
N SER A 11 -6.65 -9.37 -22.53
CA SER A 11 -5.61 -9.94 -23.39
C SER A 11 -4.20 -9.63 -22.86
N LEU A 12 -3.97 -8.43 -22.30
CA LEU A 12 -2.70 -8.06 -21.67
C LEU A 12 -2.43 -8.91 -20.42
N VAL A 13 -3.45 -9.10 -19.57
CA VAL A 13 -3.33 -9.99 -18.40
C VAL A 13 -3.03 -11.42 -18.84
N ARG A 14 -3.78 -11.94 -19.82
CA ARG A 14 -3.58 -13.30 -20.37
C ARG A 14 -2.21 -13.49 -21.01
N GLY A 15 -1.75 -12.48 -21.77
CA GLY A 15 -0.42 -12.47 -22.37
C GLY A 15 0.70 -12.42 -21.33
N GLY A 16 0.52 -11.62 -20.26
CA GLY A 16 1.47 -11.53 -19.16
C GLY A 16 1.62 -12.79 -18.32
N LEU A 17 0.59 -13.66 -18.31
CA LEU A 17 0.60 -14.92 -17.56
C LEU A 17 1.26 -16.08 -18.32
N ARG A 18 1.44 -15.96 -19.65
CA ARG A 18 2.01 -17.04 -20.46
C ARG A 18 3.52 -17.14 -20.23
N GLY A 19 3.97 -18.34 -19.88
CA GLY A 19 5.41 -18.68 -19.79
C GLY A 19 6.13 -18.23 -18.52
N ASP A 20 5.42 -17.69 -17.52
CA ASP A 20 6.02 -17.23 -16.26
C ASP A 20 5.24 -17.77 -15.06
N VAL A 21 5.77 -18.80 -14.43
CA VAL A 21 5.14 -19.48 -13.27
C VAL A 21 4.97 -18.52 -12.08
N GLY A 22 5.91 -17.59 -11.87
CA GLY A 22 5.82 -16.60 -10.78
C GLY A 22 4.64 -15.65 -10.98
N LYS A 23 4.37 -15.20 -12.21
CA LYS A 23 3.22 -14.36 -12.53
C LYS A 23 1.90 -15.12 -12.41
N GLN A 24 1.88 -16.39 -12.82
CA GLN A 24 0.70 -17.25 -12.64
C GLN A 24 0.38 -17.45 -11.18
N ALA A 25 1.37 -17.76 -10.35
CA ALA A 25 1.21 -17.90 -8.90
C ALA A 25 0.74 -16.59 -8.25
N GLY A 26 1.33 -15.45 -8.61
CA GLY A 26 0.91 -14.13 -8.14
C GLY A 26 -0.53 -13.78 -8.52
N PHE A 27 -0.95 -14.10 -9.73
CA PHE A 27 -2.33 -13.90 -10.18
C PHE A 27 -3.31 -14.82 -9.45
N ALA A 28 -2.98 -16.11 -9.30
CA ALA A 28 -3.81 -17.08 -8.56
C ALA A 28 -3.98 -16.65 -7.10
N PHE A 29 -2.89 -16.20 -6.45
CA PHE A 29 -2.96 -15.66 -5.10
C PHE A 29 -3.83 -14.40 -5.00
N SER A 30 -3.68 -13.46 -5.95
CA SER A 30 -4.53 -12.26 -6.03
C SER A 30 -6.01 -12.60 -6.21
N LEU A 31 -6.32 -13.61 -7.02
CA LEU A 31 -7.68 -14.11 -7.25
C LEU A 31 -8.26 -14.74 -5.97
N ALA A 32 -7.47 -15.57 -5.28
CA ALA A 32 -7.88 -16.20 -4.02
C ALA A 32 -8.12 -15.15 -2.93
N ALA A 33 -7.24 -14.14 -2.81
CA ALA A 33 -7.40 -13.03 -1.88
C ALA A 33 -8.64 -12.18 -2.19
N ALA A 34 -8.91 -11.90 -3.47
CA ALA A 34 -10.10 -11.18 -3.90
C ALA A 34 -11.38 -11.97 -3.56
N LEU A 35 -11.39 -13.28 -3.83
CA LEU A 35 -12.54 -14.15 -3.50
C LEU A 35 -12.79 -14.20 -1.99
N LEU A 36 -11.73 -14.38 -1.19
CA LEU A 36 -11.83 -14.36 0.27
C LEU A 36 -12.38 -13.03 0.78
N SER A 37 -11.89 -11.92 0.23
CA SER A 37 -12.39 -10.58 0.57
C SER A 37 -13.85 -10.36 0.17
N ALA A 38 -14.27 -10.93 -0.97
CA ALA A 38 -15.67 -10.88 -1.40
C ALA A 38 -16.58 -11.63 -0.42
N VAL A 39 -16.22 -12.85 -0.07
CA VAL A 39 -17.00 -13.71 0.85
C VAL A 39 -17.03 -13.10 2.26
N ALA A 40 -15.88 -12.68 2.77
CA ALA A 40 -15.80 -12.06 4.09
C ALA A 40 -16.57 -10.73 4.12
N GLY A 41 -16.40 -9.86 3.13
CA GLY A 41 -17.09 -8.57 3.06
C GLY A 41 -18.60 -8.73 2.91
N PHE A 42 -19.04 -9.62 2.02
CA PHE A 42 -20.47 -9.96 1.86
C PHE A 42 -21.05 -10.51 3.17
N GLY A 43 -20.36 -11.46 3.80
CA GLY A 43 -20.82 -12.09 5.05
C GLY A 43 -20.89 -11.07 6.19
N LEU A 44 -19.85 -10.26 6.40
CA LEU A 44 -19.81 -9.24 7.44
C LEU A 44 -20.94 -8.21 7.27
N LEU A 45 -21.16 -7.71 6.04
CA LEU A 45 -22.24 -6.77 5.78
C LEU A 45 -23.62 -7.44 5.96
N SER A 46 -23.78 -8.68 5.50
CA SER A 46 -25.05 -9.42 5.66
C SER A 46 -25.41 -9.70 7.12
N LEU A 47 -24.41 -9.92 7.98
CA LEU A 47 -24.62 -10.13 9.42
C LEU A 47 -25.20 -8.89 10.11
N ILE A 48 -25.04 -7.69 9.54
CA ILE A 48 -25.63 -6.45 10.07
C ILE A 48 -27.18 -6.55 10.13
N ARG A 49 -27.79 -7.39 9.32
CA ARG A 49 -29.24 -7.68 9.39
C ARG A 49 -29.71 -8.14 10.77
N LEU A 50 -28.81 -8.70 11.59
CA LEU A 50 -29.12 -9.14 12.96
C LEU A 50 -29.12 -8.00 13.97
N ALA A 51 -28.64 -6.82 13.60
CA ALA A 51 -28.70 -5.62 14.43
C ALA A 51 -30.09 -4.96 14.39
N PRO A 52 -30.46 -4.14 15.40
CA PRO A 52 -31.62 -3.26 15.32
C PRO A 52 -31.59 -2.39 14.05
N SER A 53 -32.75 -2.08 13.47
CA SER A 53 -32.87 -1.46 12.15
C SER A 53 -32.13 -0.12 12.00
N ASP A 54 -32.22 0.72 13.03
CA ASP A 54 -31.54 2.02 13.13
C ASP A 54 -30.01 1.85 13.20
N VAL A 55 -29.53 1.00 14.10
CA VAL A 55 -28.09 0.66 14.23
C VAL A 55 -27.57 -0.01 12.96
N GLY A 56 -28.38 -0.87 12.34
CA GLY A 56 -28.03 -1.55 11.08
C GLY A 56 -27.82 -0.55 9.93
N LEU A 57 -28.69 0.45 9.81
CA LEU A 57 -28.60 1.49 8.79
C LEU A 57 -27.34 2.36 8.97
N ASP A 58 -27.06 2.78 10.19
CA ASP A 58 -25.85 3.54 10.52
C ASP A 58 -24.58 2.76 10.24
N LEU A 59 -24.57 1.45 10.57
CA LEU A 59 -23.42 0.57 10.30
C LEU A 59 -23.17 0.39 8.80
N VAL A 60 -24.20 0.17 7.99
CA VAL A 60 -24.05 0.04 6.54
C VAL A 60 -23.62 1.36 5.91
N SER A 61 -24.18 2.50 6.37
CA SER A 61 -23.80 3.84 5.92
C SER A 61 -22.30 4.11 6.21
N ALA A 62 -21.86 3.80 7.43
CA ALA A 62 -20.45 3.89 7.81
C ALA A 62 -19.57 2.93 6.97
N ALA A 63 -20.02 1.70 6.76
CA ALA A 63 -19.27 0.73 5.96
C ALA A 63 -19.14 1.18 4.49
N PHE A 64 -20.19 1.71 3.87
CA PHE A 64 -20.16 2.23 2.51
C PHE A 64 -19.25 3.46 2.39
N ALA A 65 -19.28 4.36 3.38
CA ALA A 65 -18.38 5.51 3.43
C ALA A 65 -16.92 5.09 3.60
N MET A 66 -16.65 4.17 4.53
CA MET A 66 -15.32 3.60 4.75
C MET A 66 -14.80 2.87 3.51
N PHE A 67 -15.67 2.14 2.83
CA PHE A 67 -15.35 1.46 1.58
C PHE A 67 -14.97 2.47 0.48
N ALA A 68 -15.70 3.59 0.37
CA ALA A 68 -15.38 4.65 -0.58
C ALA A 68 -14.01 5.29 -0.29
N VAL A 69 -13.74 5.61 0.98
CA VAL A 69 -12.43 6.11 1.41
C VAL A 69 -11.33 5.09 1.13
N GLY A 70 -11.54 3.83 1.49
CA GLY A 70 -10.61 2.74 1.21
C GLY A 70 -10.31 2.61 -0.28
N TRP A 71 -11.34 2.69 -1.13
CA TRP A 71 -11.19 2.59 -2.59
C TRP A 71 -10.40 3.74 -3.20
N VAL A 72 -10.40 4.91 -2.56
CA VAL A 72 -9.57 6.06 -2.96
C VAL A 72 -8.16 5.94 -2.40
N VAL A 73 -8.02 5.55 -1.14
CA VAL A 73 -6.73 5.55 -0.42
C VAL A 73 -5.88 4.32 -0.78
N VAL A 74 -6.49 3.13 -0.87
CA VAL A 74 -5.76 1.88 -1.13
C VAL A 74 -4.98 1.90 -2.46
N PRO A 75 -5.52 2.36 -3.60
CA PRO A 75 -4.74 2.48 -4.83
C PRO A 75 -3.61 3.52 -4.74
N LEU A 76 -3.75 4.53 -3.89
CA LEU A 76 -2.69 5.50 -3.62
C LEU A 76 -1.56 4.89 -2.79
N MET A 77 -1.89 3.99 -1.85
CA MET A 77 -0.94 3.35 -0.94
C MET A 77 -0.45 1.99 -1.45
N ALA A 78 -1.33 1.21 -2.08
CA ALA A 78 -1.04 -0.09 -2.63
C ALA A 78 -0.63 0.04 -4.09
N PHE A 79 0.64 0.17 -4.28
CA PHE A 79 1.46 -0.25 -5.40
C PHE A 79 0.70 -0.62 -6.70
N GLY A 80 0.22 0.37 -7.45
CA GLY A 80 -0.07 0.22 -8.89
C GLY A 80 -0.92 -1.00 -9.31
N LEU A 81 -1.94 -1.35 -8.53
CA LEU A 81 -2.73 -2.56 -8.78
C LEU A 81 -3.45 -2.58 -10.14
N ASP A 82 -3.54 -1.47 -10.86
CA ASP A 82 -4.30 -1.41 -12.11
C ASP A 82 -3.77 -0.44 -13.17
N GLU A 83 -2.46 -0.29 -13.33
CA GLU A 83 -1.85 0.50 -14.42
C GLU A 83 -1.61 -0.32 -15.72
N THR A 84 -2.43 -1.36 -15.98
CA THR A 84 -2.34 -2.11 -17.25
C THR A 84 -2.62 -1.24 -18.47
N LEU A 85 -3.35 -0.14 -18.30
CA LEU A 85 -3.68 0.83 -19.35
C LEU A 85 -3.18 2.22 -18.99
N ASP A 86 -2.03 2.62 -19.56
CA ASP A 86 -1.49 3.99 -19.42
C ASP A 86 -2.24 4.97 -20.34
N PRO A 87 -2.94 6.00 -19.77
CA PRO A 87 -3.65 7.00 -20.58
C PRO A 87 -2.76 7.72 -21.59
N ALA A 88 -1.48 7.93 -21.26
CA ALA A 88 -0.56 8.64 -22.14
C ALA A 88 -0.13 7.81 -23.35
N ARG A 89 -0.06 6.48 -23.21
CA ARG A 89 0.17 5.59 -24.37
C ARG A 89 -1.07 5.51 -25.27
N LEU A 90 -2.25 5.51 -24.67
CA LEU A 90 -3.52 5.48 -25.40
C LEU A 90 -3.85 6.81 -26.07
N ALA A 91 -3.32 7.93 -25.56
CA ALA A 91 -3.47 9.24 -26.20
C ALA A 91 -2.76 9.37 -27.56
N LEU A 92 -1.87 8.42 -27.90
CA LEU A 92 -1.26 8.36 -29.24
C LEU A 92 -2.22 7.87 -30.33
N PHE A 93 -3.35 7.28 -29.95
CA PHE A 93 -4.39 6.86 -30.87
C PHE A 93 -5.42 7.98 -31.07
N PRO A 94 -6.13 8.03 -32.22
CA PRO A 94 -7.13 9.07 -32.51
C PRO A 94 -8.42 8.86 -31.72
N LEU A 95 -8.30 8.92 -30.38
CA LEU A 95 -9.41 8.75 -29.43
C LEU A 95 -9.81 10.10 -28.85
N THR A 96 -11.13 10.35 -28.78
CA THR A 96 -11.63 11.47 -28.00
C THR A 96 -11.40 11.24 -26.50
N THR A 97 -11.23 12.32 -25.73
CA THR A 97 -11.04 12.22 -24.28
C THR A 97 -12.20 11.47 -23.58
N ARG A 98 -13.43 11.63 -24.11
CA ARG A 98 -14.60 10.91 -23.59
C ARG A 98 -14.50 9.41 -23.87
N GLN A 99 -14.11 9.00 -25.07
CA GLN A 99 -13.91 7.60 -25.42
C GLN A 99 -12.80 6.97 -24.57
N LEU A 100 -11.71 7.71 -24.36
CA LEU A 100 -10.62 7.28 -23.51
C LEU A 100 -11.10 7.11 -22.05
N ALA A 101 -11.80 8.09 -21.49
CA ALA A 101 -12.32 8.03 -20.13
C ALA A 101 -13.32 6.88 -19.93
N THR A 102 -14.32 6.73 -20.81
CA THR A 102 -15.30 5.65 -20.72
C THR A 102 -14.67 4.27 -20.91
N GLY A 103 -13.70 4.14 -21.81
CA GLY A 103 -12.93 2.91 -22.01
C GLY A 103 -12.09 2.55 -20.78
N MET A 104 -11.41 3.52 -20.19
CA MET A 104 -10.64 3.34 -18.96
C MET A 104 -11.53 3.01 -17.76
N PHE A 105 -12.71 3.62 -17.65
CA PHE A 105 -13.68 3.30 -16.60
C PHE A 105 -14.13 1.84 -16.70
N ALA A 106 -14.56 1.41 -17.88
CA ALA A 106 -14.98 0.02 -18.11
C ALA A 106 -13.84 -0.98 -17.85
N ALA A 107 -12.63 -0.66 -18.28
CA ALA A 107 -11.46 -1.47 -17.99
C ALA A 107 -11.14 -1.52 -16.48
N SER A 108 -11.37 -0.42 -15.75
CA SER A 108 -11.16 -0.38 -14.29
C SER A 108 -12.16 -1.24 -13.54
N ALA A 109 -13.41 -1.33 -14.03
CA ALA A 109 -14.42 -2.20 -13.45
C ALA A 109 -14.17 -3.69 -13.75
N ALA A 110 -13.34 -4.01 -14.76
CA ALA A 110 -13.02 -5.37 -15.14
C ALA A 110 -11.78 -5.88 -14.39
N GLY A 111 -11.93 -6.87 -13.52
CA GLY A 111 -10.83 -7.49 -12.78
C GLY A 111 -11.30 -8.20 -11.52
N PRO A 112 -10.44 -9.02 -10.87
CA PRO A 112 -10.83 -9.77 -9.68
C PRO A 112 -11.26 -8.85 -8.52
N TRP A 113 -10.49 -7.82 -8.21
CA TRP A 113 -10.76 -6.91 -7.10
C TRP A 113 -12.03 -6.07 -7.27
N PRO A 114 -12.29 -5.42 -8.43
CA PRO A 114 -13.56 -4.73 -8.68
C PRO A 114 -14.78 -5.64 -8.53
N ILE A 115 -14.72 -6.85 -9.09
CA ILE A 115 -15.82 -7.83 -8.98
C ILE A 115 -16.03 -8.27 -7.54
N ALA A 116 -14.94 -8.58 -6.82
CA ALA A 116 -14.98 -8.93 -5.40
C ALA A 116 -15.59 -7.82 -4.54
N SER A 117 -15.24 -6.57 -4.85
CA SER A 117 -15.77 -5.40 -4.16
C SER A 117 -17.25 -5.20 -4.39
N LEU A 118 -17.71 -5.36 -5.63
CA LEU A 118 -19.13 -5.28 -5.94
C LEU A 118 -19.90 -6.40 -5.21
N ALA A 119 -19.36 -7.63 -5.21
CA ALA A 119 -19.95 -8.75 -4.48
C ALA A 119 -20.03 -8.49 -2.97
N ALA A 120 -18.96 -7.93 -2.37
CA ALA A 120 -18.97 -7.56 -0.96
C ALA A 120 -20.05 -6.52 -0.63
N LEU A 121 -20.18 -5.46 -1.45
CA LEU A 121 -21.20 -4.42 -1.27
C LEU A 121 -22.64 -4.96 -1.38
N CYS A 122 -22.88 -6.04 -2.14
CA CYS A 122 -24.20 -6.70 -2.21
C CYS A 122 -24.67 -7.22 -0.85
N GLY A 123 -23.76 -7.47 0.11
CA GLY A 123 -24.11 -7.78 1.50
C GLY A 123 -24.93 -6.67 2.16
N GLY A 124 -24.72 -5.39 1.79
CA GLY A 124 -25.53 -4.27 2.25
C GLY A 124 -27.00 -4.33 1.81
N VAL A 125 -27.27 -4.89 0.62
CA VAL A 125 -28.65 -5.14 0.18
C VAL A 125 -29.29 -6.19 1.07
N VAL A 126 -28.58 -7.29 1.38
CA VAL A 126 -29.09 -8.33 2.30
C VAL A 126 -29.34 -7.75 3.68
N ALA A 127 -28.48 -6.82 4.15
CA ALA A 127 -28.63 -6.18 5.46
C ALA A 127 -29.87 -5.32 5.57
N LEU A 128 -30.15 -4.46 4.57
CA LEU A 128 -31.13 -3.37 4.68
C LEU A 128 -32.40 -3.57 3.90
N ALA A 129 -32.39 -4.41 2.83
CA ALA A 129 -33.56 -4.53 1.99
C ALA A 129 -34.73 -5.23 2.72
N HIS A 130 -35.90 -4.59 2.68
CA HIS A 130 -37.17 -5.12 3.17
C HIS A 130 -38.07 -5.46 1.97
N GLY A 131 -38.27 -6.75 1.74
CA GLY A 131 -39.11 -7.23 0.65
C GLY A 131 -38.56 -7.03 -0.78
N PRO A 132 -39.31 -7.37 -1.81
CA PRO A 132 -38.85 -7.30 -3.21
C PRO A 132 -38.54 -5.89 -3.69
N GLY A 133 -39.27 -4.87 -3.19
CA GLY A 133 -39.06 -3.46 -3.54
C GLY A 133 -37.70 -2.94 -3.06
N GLY A 134 -37.29 -3.31 -1.84
CA GLY A 134 -35.98 -2.95 -1.30
C GLY A 134 -34.83 -3.58 -2.10
N VAL A 135 -34.99 -4.82 -2.57
CA VAL A 135 -33.99 -5.47 -3.43
C VAL A 135 -33.91 -4.78 -4.81
N LEU A 136 -35.07 -4.41 -5.39
CA LEU A 136 -35.14 -3.74 -6.69
C LEU A 136 -34.39 -2.39 -6.68
N ILE A 137 -34.45 -1.65 -5.58
CA ILE A 137 -33.71 -0.39 -5.37
C ILE A 137 -32.28 -0.66 -4.90
N GLY A 138 -32.10 -1.70 -4.08
CA GLY A 138 -30.80 -2.02 -3.50
C GLY A 138 -29.74 -2.42 -4.53
N VAL A 139 -30.11 -3.14 -5.58
CA VAL A 139 -29.16 -3.52 -6.64
C VAL A 139 -28.61 -2.28 -7.38
N PRO A 140 -29.45 -1.35 -7.88
CA PRO A 140 -28.95 -0.08 -8.43
C PRO A 140 -28.15 0.75 -7.43
N ALA A 141 -28.54 0.77 -6.14
CA ALA A 141 -27.82 1.51 -5.11
C ALA A 141 -26.36 1.01 -4.96
N VAL A 142 -26.18 -0.30 -4.90
CA VAL A 142 -24.83 -0.91 -4.81
C VAL A 142 -24.02 -0.67 -6.08
N VAL A 143 -24.63 -0.73 -7.26
CA VAL A 143 -23.95 -0.43 -8.53
C VAL A 143 -23.52 1.04 -8.59
N LEU A 144 -24.38 1.96 -8.17
CA LEU A 144 -24.06 3.39 -8.10
C LEU A 144 -22.99 3.70 -7.03
N GLN A 145 -23.08 3.07 -5.86
CA GLN A 145 -22.06 3.16 -4.82
C GLN A 145 -20.69 2.71 -5.34
N PHE A 146 -20.65 1.58 -6.04
CA PHE A 146 -19.41 1.09 -6.66
C PHE A 146 -18.90 2.02 -7.77
N ALA A 147 -19.79 2.55 -8.62
CA ALA A 147 -19.45 3.55 -9.63
C ALA A 147 -18.90 4.84 -9.00
N PHE A 148 -19.47 5.28 -7.87
CA PHE A 148 -18.97 6.40 -7.08
C PHE A 148 -17.53 6.13 -6.61
N CYS A 149 -17.26 4.97 -6.03
CA CYS A 149 -15.93 4.58 -5.58
C CYS A 149 -14.91 4.59 -6.72
N LEU A 150 -15.27 4.02 -7.89
CA LEU A 150 -14.40 4.00 -9.06
C LEU A 150 -14.12 5.41 -9.61
N THR A 151 -15.14 6.24 -9.77
CA THR A 151 -14.99 7.60 -10.30
C THR A 151 -14.20 8.49 -9.34
N ALA A 152 -14.48 8.42 -8.04
CA ALA A 152 -13.75 9.16 -7.01
C ALA A 152 -12.26 8.77 -7.01
N SER A 153 -11.96 7.47 -7.02
CA SER A 153 -10.58 6.96 -7.08
C SER A 153 -9.85 7.45 -8.34
N ARG A 154 -10.50 7.39 -9.52
CA ARG A 154 -9.91 7.85 -10.78
C ARG A 154 -9.72 9.37 -10.83
N LEU A 155 -10.66 10.13 -10.30
CA LEU A 155 -10.52 11.59 -10.19
C LEU A 155 -9.31 11.93 -9.30
N VAL A 156 -9.24 11.36 -8.10
CA VAL A 156 -8.18 11.67 -7.14
C VAL A 156 -6.82 11.25 -7.68
N THR A 157 -6.68 10.05 -8.24
CA THR A 157 -5.41 9.58 -8.81
C THR A 157 -4.97 10.43 -10.00
N THR A 158 -5.90 10.84 -10.89
CA THR A 158 -5.60 11.70 -12.04
C THR A 158 -5.25 13.13 -11.63
N ALA A 159 -6.03 13.75 -10.74
CA ALA A 159 -5.77 15.09 -10.22
C ALA A 159 -4.45 15.16 -9.47
N LEU A 160 -4.20 14.13 -8.63
CA LEU A 160 -3.02 14.03 -7.81
C LEU A 160 -1.75 13.80 -8.64
N SER A 161 -1.85 13.07 -9.76
CA SER A 161 -0.71 12.86 -10.69
C SER A 161 -0.12 14.18 -11.19
N GLY A 162 -0.94 15.20 -11.41
CA GLY A 162 -0.51 16.55 -11.76
C GLY A 162 0.18 17.29 -10.61
N VAL A 163 -0.36 17.16 -9.40
CA VAL A 163 0.17 17.80 -8.18
C VAL A 163 1.47 17.15 -7.72
N LEU A 164 1.58 15.82 -7.87
CA LEU A 164 2.75 15.02 -7.51
C LEU A 164 4.01 15.36 -8.31
N ARG A 165 3.88 16.02 -9.45
CA ARG A 165 5.01 16.53 -10.24
C ARG A 165 5.74 17.67 -9.51
N THR A 166 5.12 18.34 -8.54
CA THR A 166 5.71 19.42 -7.75
C THR A 166 6.27 18.92 -6.42
N ARG A 167 7.29 19.59 -5.86
CA ARG A 167 7.83 19.26 -4.53
C ARG A 167 6.77 19.39 -3.43
N ARG A 168 5.99 20.48 -3.47
CA ARG A 168 4.91 20.75 -2.51
C ARG A 168 3.76 19.72 -2.61
N GLY A 169 3.46 19.28 -3.82
CA GLY A 169 2.41 18.27 -4.03
C GLY A 169 2.76 16.90 -3.45
N ARG A 170 4.03 16.53 -3.46
CA ARG A 170 4.51 15.28 -2.84
C ARG A 170 4.40 15.31 -1.31
N ASP A 171 4.70 16.45 -0.71
CA ASP A 171 4.57 16.64 0.74
C ASP A 171 3.08 16.66 1.14
N LEU A 172 2.23 17.34 0.34
CA LEU A 172 0.77 17.35 0.52
C LEU A 172 0.18 15.93 0.43
N LEU A 173 0.68 15.10 -0.48
CA LEU A 173 0.18 13.74 -0.62
C LEU A 173 0.51 12.86 0.59
N ALA A 174 1.70 13.01 1.18
CA ALA A 174 2.02 12.33 2.43
C ALA A 174 1.02 12.72 3.53
N VAL A 175 0.65 13.99 3.60
CA VAL A 175 -0.36 14.49 4.54
C VAL A 175 -1.74 13.91 4.22
N VAL A 176 -2.17 13.91 2.96
CA VAL A 176 -3.47 13.34 2.54
C VAL A 176 -3.53 11.83 2.80
N ALA A 177 -2.45 11.11 2.56
CA ALA A 177 -2.36 9.68 2.87
C ALA A 177 -2.48 9.44 4.38
N ILE A 178 -1.78 10.22 5.21
CA ILE A 178 -1.88 10.17 6.67
C ILE A 178 -3.33 10.46 7.11
N PHE A 179 -3.95 11.51 6.57
CA PHE A 179 -5.34 11.85 6.87
C PHE A 179 -6.32 10.75 6.44
N GLY A 180 -6.14 10.16 5.25
CA GLY A 180 -6.98 9.08 4.75
C GLY A 180 -6.96 7.85 5.66
N VAL A 181 -5.79 7.48 6.15
CA VAL A 181 -5.68 6.32 7.06
C VAL A 181 -6.13 6.68 8.48
N LEU A 182 -5.92 7.92 8.96
CA LEU A 182 -6.53 8.39 10.20
C LEU A 182 -8.06 8.32 10.12
N LEU A 183 -8.64 8.69 8.99
CA LEU A 183 -10.07 8.60 8.77
C LEU A 183 -10.58 7.15 8.83
N VAL A 184 -9.83 6.20 8.26
CA VAL A 184 -10.11 4.75 8.36
C VAL A 184 -10.02 4.25 9.81
N GLN A 185 -9.19 4.88 10.63
CA GLN A 185 -9.03 4.51 12.04
C GLN A 185 -10.01 5.20 12.99
N VAL A 186 -10.73 6.21 12.53
CA VAL A 186 -11.70 6.92 13.38
C VAL A 186 -12.70 5.95 14.03
N PRO A 187 -13.36 5.01 13.33
CA PRO A 187 -14.25 4.05 13.98
C PRO A 187 -13.57 3.21 15.05
N ASN A 188 -12.36 2.72 14.76
CA ASN A 188 -11.60 1.92 15.71
C ASN A 188 -11.18 2.74 16.95
N LEU A 189 -10.79 3.98 16.75
CA LEU A 189 -10.46 4.91 17.85
C LEU A 189 -11.69 5.25 18.69
N LEU A 190 -12.85 5.42 18.06
CA LEU A 190 -14.11 5.70 18.75
C LEU A 190 -14.59 4.48 19.55
N LEU A 191 -14.50 3.27 18.98
CA LEU A 191 -14.90 2.02 19.64
C LEU A 191 -13.95 1.63 20.79
N ASN A 192 -12.63 1.83 20.62
CA ASN A 192 -11.64 1.38 21.59
C ASN A 192 -11.31 2.40 22.69
N ARG A 193 -11.61 3.67 22.52
CA ARG A 193 -11.26 4.70 23.51
C ARG A 193 -12.22 4.81 24.67
N GLY A 194 -13.24 3.93 24.76
CA GLY A 194 -14.17 4.02 25.89
C GLY A 194 -14.59 5.48 26.09
N PHE A 195 -15.12 6.11 25.02
CA PHE A 195 -15.92 7.29 25.29
C PHE A 195 -16.91 6.84 26.35
N SER A 196 -16.94 7.55 27.47
CA SER A 196 -17.92 7.37 28.57
C SER A 196 -19.37 7.59 28.08
N GLY A 197 -19.60 7.59 26.77
CA GLY A 197 -20.85 7.65 26.05
C GLY A 197 -21.20 6.29 25.45
N ASP A 198 -22.46 6.04 25.35
CA ASP A 198 -23.07 4.91 24.68
C ASP A 198 -22.53 4.82 23.23
N PRO A 199 -21.87 3.69 22.81
CA PRO A 199 -21.35 3.53 21.46
C PRO A 199 -22.42 3.74 20.37
N THR A 200 -23.67 3.44 20.68
CA THR A 200 -24.80 3.64 19.77
C THR A 200 -25.05 5.11 19.48
N ARG A 201 -24.86 6.01 20.45
CA ARG A 201 -25.00 7.46 20.24
C ARG A 201 -23.92 8.03 19.32
N ILE A 202 -22.69 7.51 19.43
CA ILE A 202 -21.60 7.94 18.55
C ILE A 202 -21.86 7.47 17.12
N LEU A 203 -22.32 6.24 16.98
CA LEU A 203 -22.69 5.68 15.69
C LEU A 203 -23.85 6.45 15.06
N ALA A 204 -24.88 6.77 15.83
CA ALA A 204 -26.03 7.57 15.39
C ALA A 204 -25.61 8.98 14.95
N SER A 205 -24.75 9.67 15.74
CA SER A 205 -24.25 11.00 15.35
C SER A 205 -23.37 10.95 14.08
N ALA A 206 -22.61 9.88 13.89
CA ALA A 206 -21.89 9.65 12.65
C ALA A 206 -22.84 9.32 11.48
N GLY A 207 -23.86 8.52 11.73
CA GLY A 207 -24.94 8.20 10.80
C GLY A 207 -25.66 9.44 10.28
N ASP A 208 -26.02 10.36 11.18
CA ASP A 208 -26.66 11.64 10.85
C ASP A 208 -25.81 12.48 9.87
N VAL A 209 -24.49 12.52 10.06
CA VAL A 209 -23.58 13.23 9.15
C VAL A 209 -23.41 12.46 7.84
N LEU A 210 -23.24 11.14 7.92
CA LEU A 210 -23.01 10.29 6.75
C LEU A 210 -24.25 10.19 5.86
N ARG A 211 -25.45 10.33 6.42
CA ARG A 211 -26.72 10.33 5.67
C ARG A 211 -26.70 11.26 4.45
N TRP A 212 -26.06 12.43 4.57
CA TRP A 212 -25.99 13.42 3.48
C TRP A 212 -24.84 13.20 2.51
N THR A 213 -24.02 12.16 2.72
CA THR A 213 -22.97 11.78 1.79
C THR A 213 -23.49 10.78 0.73
N PRO A 214 -22.93 10.75 -0.49
CA PRO A 214 -23.35 9.79 -1.50
C PRO A 214 -23.34 8.31 -1.03
N PRO A 215 -22.34 7.84 -0.25
CA PRO A 215 -22.39 6.50 0.34
C PRO A 215 -23.53 6.29 1.34
N GLY A 216 -23.82 7.27 2.18
CA GLY A 216 -24.93 7.19 3.13
C GLY A 216 -26.28 7.20 2.42
N LEU A 217 -26.46 8.08 1.42
CA LEU A 217 -27.67 8.09 0.58
C LEU A 217 -27.89 6.76 -0.15
N ALA A 218 -26.81 6.08 -0.59
CA ALA A 218 -26.94 4.75 -1.18
C ALA A 218 -27.46 3.70 -0.18
N ALA A 219 -27.01 3.78 1.10
CA ALA A 219 -27.53 2.91 2.16
C ALA A 219 -28.99 3.22 2.51
N HIS A 220 -29.34 4.51 2.66
CA HIS A 220 -30.70 4.96 2.92
C HIS A 220 -31.65 4.57 1.79
N ALA A 221 -31.25 4.71 0.53
CA ALA A 221 -32.07 4.29 -0.61
C ALA A 221 -32.49 2.81 -0.55
N ILE A 222 -31.59 1.94 -0.01
CA ILE A 222 -31.92 0.52 0.19
C ILE A 222 -32.96 0.32 1.30
N ALA A 223 -32.80 1.08 2.41
CA ALA A 223 -33.66 0.93 3.59
C ALA A 223 -35.04 1.57 3.39
N ASP A 224 -35.07 2.82 2.87
CA ASP A 224 -36.28 3.60 2.72
C ASP A 224 -37.16 3.08 1.58
N GLY A 225 -36.54 2.57 0.51
CA GLY A 225 -37.26 1.99 -0.62
C GLY A 225 -38.19 3.00 -1.32
N GLY A 226 -39.09 2.52 -2.16
CA GLY A 226 -40.15 3.32 -2.78
C GLY A 226 -39.68 4.58 -3.50
N LEU A 227 -40.49 5.66 -3.47
CA LEU A 227 -40.18 6.92 -4.15
C LEU A 227 -39.03 7.69 -3.47
N VAL A 228 -38.89 7.57 -2.15
CA VAL A 228 -37.80 8.23 -1.40
C VAL A 228 -36.46 7.61 -1.79
N GLY A 229 -36.37 6.28 -1.78
CA GLY A 229 -35.16 5.58 -2.21
C GLY A 229 -34.78 5.89 -3.67
N VAL A 230 -35.76 6.05 -4.57
CA VAL A 230 -35.50 6.48 -5.96
C VAL A 230 -34.94 7.90 -5.99
N ALA A 231 -35.47 8.84 -5.20
CA ALA A 231 -34.95 10.20 -5.13
C ALA A 231 -33.49 10.24 -4.62
N GLU A 232 -33.17 9.45 -3.59
CA GLU A 232 -31.83 9.30 -3.07
C GLU A 232 -30.87 8.70 -4.11
N LEU A 233 -31.31 7.67 -4.86
CA LEU A 233 -30.54 7.11 -5.98
C LEU A 233 -30.23 8.14 -7.07
N ILE A 234 -31.17 9.04 -7.37
CA ILE A 234 -30.95 10.13 -8.34
C ILE A 234 -29.82 11.04 -7.84
N VAL A 235 -29.79 11.38 -6.55
CA VAL A 235 -28.72 12.21 -5.97
C VAL A 235 -27.37 11.49 -6.04
N VAL A 236 -27.33 10.20 -5.72
CA VAL A 236 -26.10 9.37 -5.87
C VAL A 236 -25.66 9.33 -7.33
N ALA A 237 -26.57 9.10 -8.28
CA ALA A 237 -26.27 9.09 -9.71
C ALA A 237 -25.72 10.45 -10.19
N MET A 238 -26.32 11.56 -9.74
CA MET A 238 -25.83 12.90 -10.02
C MET A 238 -24.40 13.11 -9.48
N SER A 239 -24.09 12.63 -8.29
CA SER A 239 -22.74 12.70 -7.72
C SER A 239 -21.72 11.93 -8.57
N VAL A 240 -22.08 10.75 -9.07
CA VAL A 240 -21.24 9.95 -10.00
C VAL A 240 -21.00 10.71 -11.31
N VAL A 241 -22.03 11.34 -11.86
CA VAL A 241 -21.94 12.14 -13.10
C VAL A 241 -21.02 13.36 -12.89
N VAL A 242 -21.17 14.08 -11.79
CA VAL A 242 -20.33 15.24 -11.45
C VAL A 242 -18.87 14.82 -11.27
N LEU A 243 -18.60 13.76 -10.52
CA LEU A 243 -17.24 13.22 -10.37
C LEU A 243 -16.66 12.75 -11.70
N GLY A 244 -17.47 12.10 -12.54
CA GLY A 244 -17.05 11.68 -13.87
C GLY A 244 -16.69 12.86 -14.77
N TRP A 245 -17.48 13.93 -14.73
CA TRP A 245 -17.18 15.18 -15.46
C TRP A 245 -15.88 15.83 -14.97
N LEU A 246 -15.71 15.94 -13.64
CA LEU A 246 -14.48 16.46 -13.04
C LEU A 246 -13.27 15.60 -13.42
N TRP A 247 -13.42 14.28 -13.42
CA TRP A 247 -12.35 13.38 -13.85
C TRP A 247 -11.97 13.57 -15.32
N ILE A 248 -12.95 13.71 -16.24
CA ILE A 248 -12.69 14.00 -17.66
C ILE A 248 -11.96 15.35 -17.79
N ALA A 249 -12.34 16.36 -17.03
CA ALA A 249 -11.66 17.65 -17.02
C ALA A 249 -10.21 17.53 -16.52
N ALA A 250 -9.99 16.79 -15.42
CA ALA A 250 -8.66 16.50 -14.88
C ALA A 250 -7.79 15.71 -15.89
N LEU A 251 -8.37 14.73 -16.57
CA LEU A 251 -7.69 13.93 -17.59
C LEU A 251 -7.27 14.79 -18.79
N ARG A 252 -8.16 15.67 -19.29
CA ARG A 252 -7.81 16.64 -20.36
C ARG A 252 -6.65 17.51 -19.95
N TYR A 253 -6.70 18.06 -18.73
CA TYR A 253 -5.64 18.90 -18.20
C TYR A 253 -4.30 18.16 -18.10
N ALA A 254 -4.33 16.88 -17.67
CA ALA A 254 -3.14 16.05 -17.55
C ALA A 254 -2.52 15.69 -18.92
N LEU A 255 -3.35 15.47 -19.95
CA LEU A 255 -2.89 15.09 -21.30
C LEU A 255 -2.32 16.27 -22.11
N VAL A 256 -2.82 17.49 -21.89
CA VAL A 256 -2.39 18.68 -22.66
C VAL A 256 -1.09 19.28 -22.12
N ARG A 257 -0.75 19.04 -20.84
CA ARG A 257 0.51 19.56 -20.29
C ARG A 257 1.68 18.64 -20.66
N PRO A 258 2.70 19.17 -21.39
CA PRO A 258 3.89 18.39 -21.70
C PRO A 258 4.60 17.97 -20.40
N ASP A 259 5.12 16.74 -20.38
CA ASP A 259 5.93 16.23 -19.29
C ASP A 259 7.16 17.13 -19.08
N SER A 260 7.06 18.08 -18.16
CA SER A 260 8.19 18.91 -17.75
C SER A 260 9.28 18.12 -17.02
N SER A 261 9.03 16.83 -16.75
CA SER A 261 10.02 15.90 -16.19
C SER A 261 11.24 15.69 -17.11
N ASN A 262 11.09 15.90 -18.43
CA ASN A 262 12.23 15.81 -19.37
C ASN A 262 13.02 17.13 -19.48
N ARG A 263 12.57 18.23 -18.86
CA ARG A 263 13.34 19.47 -18.71
C ARG A 263 14.15 19.54 -17.43
N GLY A 264 14.30 18.45 -16.73
CA GLY A 264 15.33 18.22 -15.72
C GLY A 264 16.72 18.00 -16.34
N GLY A 265 17.04 18.68 -17.43
CA GLY A 265 18.38 19.14 -17.71
C GLY A 265 18.74 20.13 -16.59
N GLY A 266 18.82 19.64 -15.36
CA GLY A 266 19.51 20.34 -14.31
C GLY A 266 20.86 20.61 -14.91
N SER A 267 21.18 21.92 -15.11
CA SER A 267 22.52 22.36 -15.37
C SER A 267 23.42 21.43 -14.55
N VAL A 268 24.29 20.72 -15.23
CA VAL A 268 25.38 20.00 -14.60
C VAL A 268 26.17 21.11 -13.91
N ARG A 269 25.68 21.51 -12.75
CA ARG A 269 26.45 22.29 -11.82
C ARG A 269 27.58 21.33 -11.52
N ARG A 270 28.67 21.52 -12.26
CA ARG A 270 29.93 20.82 -12.03
C ARG A 270 30.09 20.80 -10.52
N SER A 271 29.71 19.68 -9.92
CA SER A 271 29.99 19.43 -8.53
C SER A 271 31.49 19.53 -8.48
N ARG A 272 31.99 20.68 -8.05
CA ARG A 272 33.36 20.78 -7.60
C ARG A 272 33.57 19.54 -6.76
N THR A 273 34.59 18.78 -7.10
CA THR A 273 35.12 17.61 -6.43
C THR A 273 35.55 17.95 -4.99
N GLY A 274 34.63 18.54 -4.25
CA GLY A 274 34.72 18.67 -2.81
C GLY A 274 34.36 17.32 -2.23
N ARG A 275 35.31 16.58 -1.68
CA ARG A 275 35.11 15.44 -0.80
C ARG A 275 33.90 15.74 0.08
N SER A 276 32.73 15.11 -0.23
CA SER A 276 31.54 15.25 0.59
C SER A 276 31.92 14.97 2.04
N ARG A 277 31.60 15.89 2.95
CA ARG A 277 31.85 15.74 4.40
C ARG A 277 31.34 14.38 4.93
N THR A 278 30.29 13.83 4.32
CA THR A 278 29.75 12.49 4.59
C THR A 278 30.72 11.36 4.23
N GLY A 279 31.60 11.52 3.24
CA GLY A 279 32.58 10.49 2.87
C GLY A 279 33.68 10.24 3.91
N ARG A 280 33.79 11.07 4.95
CA ARG A 280 34.81 10.96 6.00
C ARG A 280 34.46 9.93 7.08
N PHE A 281 33.16 9.58 7.20
CA PHE A 281 32.64 8.62 8.19
C PHE A 281 32.23 7.27 7.60
N LEU A 282 32.33 7.11 6.27
CA LEU A 282 31.93 5.88 5.61
C LEU A 282 33.14 4.94 5.45
N PRO A 283 32.94 3.61 5.53
CA PRO A 283 33.97 2.62 5.26
C PRO A 283 34.58 2.84 3.86
N GLY A 284 35.86 2.58 3.70
CA GLY A 284 36.53 2.64 2.39
C GLY A 284 36.06 1.52 1.44
N GLY A 285 36.32 1.69 0.14
CA GLY A 285 36.04 0.66 -0.87
C GLY A 285 34.57 0.52 -1.29
N MET A 286 34.20 -0.63 -1.83
CA MET A 286 32.89 -0.94 -2.39
C MET A 286 31.76 -0.78 -1.36
N LEU A 287 31.98 -1.23 -0.13
CA LEU A 287 30.97 -1.13 0.94
C LEU A 287 30.55 0.33 1.17
N GLY A 288 31.51 1.24 1.35
CA GLY A 288 31.19 2.64 1.60
C GLY A 288 30.59 3.35 0.39
N ALA A 289 30.99 2.97 -0.82
CA ALA A 289 30.40 3.49 -2.04
C ALA A 289 28.91 3.12 -2.16
N VAL A 290 28.55 1.87 -1.84
CA VAL A 290 27.17 1.40 -1.82
C VAL A 290 26.37 2.08 -0.73
N VAL A 291 26.90 2.19 0.49
CA VAL A 291 26.23 2.91 1.59
C VAL A 291 25.95 4.36 1.20
N ALA A 292 26.94 5.06 0.62
CA ALA A 292 26.78 6.44 0.16
C ALA A 292 25.70 6.56 -0.92
N LYS A 293 25.65 5.61 -1.87
CA LYS A 293 24.62 5.53 -2.93
C LYS A 293 23.24 5.37 -2.32
N GLU A 294 23.05 4.39 -1.45
CA GLU A 294 21.76 4.07 -0.85
C GLU A 294 21.24 5.18 0.07
N LEU A 295 22.09 5.79 0.89
CA LEU A 295 21.71 6.96 1.72
C LEU A 295 21.30 8.14 0.85
N LYS A 296 21.95 8.33 -0.31
CA LYS A 296 21.56 9.37 -1.27
C LYS A 296 20.20 9.04 -1.91
N TYR A 297 19.91 7.76 -2.18
CA TYR A 297 18.62 7.31 -2.67
C TYR A 297 17.54 7.48 -1.60
N ALA A 298 17.75 7.03 -0.38
CA ALA A 298 16.83 7.23 0.74
C ALA A 298 16.40 8.70 0.90
N ARG A 299 17.34 9.63 0.64
CA ARG A 299 17.07 11.07 0.73
C ARG A 299 16.39 11.64 -0.53
N ARG A 300 16.68 11.13 -1.72
CA ARG A 300 16.27 11.72 -3.01
C ARG A 300 15.07 11.01 -3.64
N GLU A 301 14.93 9.71 -3.40
CA GLU A 301 13.87 8.89 -3.98
C GLU A 301 12.55 9.11 -3.22
N PRO A 302 11.51 9.62 -3.87
CA PRO A 302 10.22 9.86 -3.21
C PRO A 302 9.58 8.59 -2.65
N ARG A 303 9.76 7.45 -3.32
CA ARG A 303 9.22 6.13 -2.92
C ARG A 303 9.80 5.67 -1.57
N ALA A 304 11.12 5.85 -1.39
CA ALA A 304 11.76 5.54 -0.13
C ALA A 304 11.15 6.34 1.03
N ARG A 305 10.88 7.63 0.82
CA ARG A 305 10.25 8.48 1.84
C ARG A 305 8.83 8.03 2.18
N VAL A 306 8.02 7.70 1.15
CA VAL A 306 6.66 7.19 1.37
C VAL A 306 6.71 5.93 2.22
N ASN A 307 7.65 5.01 1.96
CA ASN A 307 7.75 3.79 2.73
C ASN A 307 8.16 4.05 4.20
N TRP A 308 9.09 4.99 4.46
CA TRP A 308 9.44 5.40 5.82
C TRP A 308 8.26 6.03 6.56
N ILE A 309 7.52 6.92 5.89
CA ILE A 309 6.31 7.55 6.43
C ILE A 309 5.24 6.49 6.69
N SER A 310 5.03 5.56 5.76
CA SER A 310 4.06 4.47 5.92
C SER A 310 4.39 3.56 7.11
N ALA A 311 5.67 3.26 7.34
CA ALA A 311 6.09 2.46 8.48
C ALA A 311 5.76 3.14 9.81
N VAL A 312 6.09 4.42 9.96
CA VAL A 312 5.76 5.21 11.15
C VAL A 312 4.25 5.28 11.33
N PHE A 313 3.55 5.50 10.24
CA PHE A 313 2.11 5.65 10.24
C PHE A 313 1.39 4.35 10.63
N VAL A 314 1.70 3.22 9.98
CA VAL A 314 1.12 1.90 10.31
C VAL A 314 1.44 1.53 11.76
N SER A 315 2.65 1.83 12.23
CA SER A 315 3.02 1.66 13.64
C SER A 315 2.13 2.50 14.57
N ALA A 316 1.90 3.77 14.24
CA ALA A 316 1.03 4.64 15.04
C ALA A 316 -0.43 4.14 15.07
N VAL A 317 -0.94 3.72 13.90
CA VAL A 317 -2.29 3.14 13.80
C VAL A 317 -2.45 1.94 14.73
N VAL A 318 -1.53 0.97 14.63
CA VAL A 318 -1.58 -0.24 15.47
C VAL A 318 -1.39 0.10 16.95
N MET A 319 -0.51 1.03 17.27
CA MET A 319 -0.30 1.51 18.63
C MET A 319 -1.60 2.03 19.28
N PHE A 320 -2.36 2.84 18.53
CA PHE A 320 -3.63 3.36 19.04
C PHE A 320 -4.75 2.31 19.00
N SER A 321 -4.71 1.36 18.06
CA SER A 321 -5.71 0.27 17.97
C SER A 321 -5.57 -0.77 19.09
N LEU A 322 -4.35 -1.03 19.55
CA LEU A 322 -4.08 -1.99 20.62
C LEU A 322 -4.35 -1.43 22.01
N ARG A 323 -4.59 -0.13 22.14
CA ARG A 323 -4.97 0.50 23.41
C ARG A 323 -6.45 0.27 23.67
N GLY A 324 -6.77 -0.84 24.34
CA GLY A 324 -8.15 -1.20 24.70
C GLY A 324 -8.82 -0.23 25.68
N PRO A 325 -10.16 -0.35 25.89
CA PRO A 325 -10.88 0.37 26.92
C PRO A 325 -10.30 0.06 28.30
N GLY A 326 -10.01 1.09 29.08
CA GLY A 326 -9.40 0.92 30.42
C GLY A 326 -7.87 0.87 30.46
N GLY A 327 -7.19 1.09 29.29
CA GLY A 327 -5.74 1.28 29.28
C GLY A 327 -4.95 0.01 29.60
N SER A 328 -5.40 -1.17 29.11
CA SER A 328 -4.66 -2.41 29.30
C SER A 328 -3.24 -2.28 28.73
N THR A 329 -2.27 -2.19 29.63
CA THR A 329 -0.86 -1.94 29.36
C THR A 329 -0.13 -3.28 29.24
N GLY A 330 -0.46 -4.05 28.22
CA GLY A 330 0.25 -5.30 27.94
C GLY A 330 1.51 -5.08 27.09
N PRO A 331 2.45 -6.03 27.09
CA PRO A 331 3.67 -5.97 26.27
C PRO A 331 3.36 -5.81 24.77
N TRP A 332 2.23 -6.30 24.30
CA TRP A 332 1.76 -6.17 22.93
C TRP A 332 1.62 -4.72 22.45
N THR A 333 1.16 -3.82 23.33
CA THR A 333 0.92 -2.41 22.98
C THR A 333 2.21 -1.65 22.73
N ALA A 334 3.31 -2.07 23.35
CA ALA A 334 4.63 -1.45 23.12
C ALA A 334 5.41 -2.16 21.99
N ILE A 335 5.42 -3.50 21.97
CA ILE A 335 6.29 -4.30 21.09
C ILE A 335 5.67 -4.45 19.70
N GLY A 336 4.35 -4.71 19.61
CA GLY A 336 3.65 -4.97 18.34
C GLY A 336 3.84 -3.88 17.30
N PRO A 337 3.55 -2.60 17.60
CA PRO A 337 3.72 -1.49 16.68
C PRO A 337 5.16 -1.33 16.16
N ALA A 338 6.16 -1.48 17.05
CA ALA A 338 7.56 -1.36 16.70
C ALA A 338 8.02 -2.51 15.78
N CYS A 339 7.60 -3.74 16.06
CA CYS A 339 7.89 -4.91 15.21
C CYS A 339 7.22 -4.78 13.84
N LEU A 340 5.99 -4.30 13.78
CA LEU A 340 5.31 -4.08 12.52
C LEU A 340 6.00 -3.00 11.67
N ALA A 341 6.43 -1.89 12.29
CA ALA A 341 7.25 -0.90 11.62
C ALA A 341 8.55 -1.51 11.05
N ALA A 342 9.20 -2.37 11.82
CA ALA A 342 10.42 -3.06 11.38
C ALA A 342 10.18 -3.96 10.16
N VAL A 343 9.05 -4.69 10.12
CA VAL A 343 8.65 -5.49 8.95
C VAL A 343 8.41 -4.61 7.75
N VAL A 344 7.61 -3.54 7.88
CA VAL A 344 7.30 -2.62 6.77
C VAL A 344 8.57 -1.96 6.20
N ILE A 345 9.49 -1.53 7.06
CA ILE A 345 10.78 -1.00 6.64
C ILE A 345 11.60 -2.08 5.93
N GLY A 346 11.67 -3.27 6.51
CA GLY A 346 12.44 -4.40 5.99
C GLY A 346 11.96 -4.90 4.62
N LEU A 347 10.68 -4.74 4.29
CA LEU A 347 10.13 -5.05 2.96
C LEU A 347 10.81 -4.29 1.81
N GLN A 348 11.46 -3.15 2.09
CA GLN A 348 12.26 -2.47 1.06
C GLN A 348 13.42 -3.33 0.55
N ALA A 349 13.97 -4.22 1.39
CA ALA A 349 15.02 -5.14 0.98
C ALA A 349 14.53 -6.19 -0.03
N ALA A 350 13.21 -6.48 -0.07
CA ALA A 350 12.62 -7.51 -0.93
C ALA A 350 12.73 -7.22 -2.44
N ASN A 351 12.97 -5.97 -2.82
CA ASN A 351 13.18 -5.60 -4.22
C ASN A 351 14.31 -4.57 -4.40
N SER A 352 15.38 -4.71 -3.66
CA SER A 352 16.51 -3.77 -3.70
C SER A 352 17.18 -3.66 -5.06
N PHE A 353 17.19 -4.74 -5.87
CA PHE A 353 17.71 -4.71 -7.25
C PHE A 353 16.71 -4.10 -8.24
N GLY A 354 15.41 -4.27 -8.03
CA GLY A 354 14.39 -3.60 -8.82
C GLY A 354 14.40 -2.08 -8.67
N ILE A 355 14.82 -1.55 -7.51
CA ILE A 355 15.01 -0.12 -7.29
C ILE A 355 16.11 0.45 -8.19
N ASP A 356 17.22 -0.27 -8.36
CA ASP A 356 18.28 0.12 -9.29
C ASP A 356 17.82 0.05 -10.76
N GLY A 357 16.88 -0.86 -11.06
CA GLY A 357 16.28 -0.98 -12.39
C GLY A 357 17.35 -1.08 -13.49
N ARG A 358 17.18 -0.27 -14.55
CA ARG A 358 18.14 -0.23 -15.66
C ARG A 358 19.57 0.15 -15.26
N SER A 359 19.78 0.85 -14.14
CA SER A 359 21.11 1.24 -13.68
C SER A 359 21.89 0.09 -13.02
N LEU A 360 21.26 -1.05 -12.78
CA LEU A 360 21.88 -2.21 -12.14
C LEU A 360 23.12 -2.71 -12.89
N TRP A 361 23.16 -2.55 -14.23
CA TRP A 361 24.34 -2.96 -15.02
C TRP A 361 25.63 -2.28 -14.55
N MET A 362 25.56 -1.00 -14.07
CA MET A 362 26.74 -0.31 -13.55
C MET A 362 27.29 -0.97 -12.29
N ASN A 363 26.42 -1.49 -11.44
CA ASN A 363 26.83 -2.26 -10.26
C ASN A 363 27.34 -3.64 -10.67
N ALA A 364 26.70 -4.27 -11.66
CA ALA A 364 27.07 -5.60 -12.14
C ALA A 364 28.48 -5.65 -12.73
N VAL A 365 28.93 -4.59 -13.41
CA VAL A 365 30.33 -4.47 -13.92
C VAL A 365 31.35 -4.49 -12.78
N ALA A 366 31.00 -4.03 -11.58
CA ALA A 366 31.90 -4.04 -10.42
C ALA A 366 31.86 -5.37 -9.63
N VAL A 367 30.95 -6.29 -9.98
CA VAL A 367 30.77 -7.59 -9.30
C VAL A 367 31.47 -8.68 -10.06
N ALA A 368 32.66 -9.06 -9.62
CA ALA A 368 33.44 -10.15 -10.20
C ALA A 368 33.25 -11.49 -9.48
N THR A 369 32.82 -11.48 -8.24
CA THR A 369 32.67 -12.66 -7.37
C THR A 369 31.40 -12.63 -6.56
N PRO A 370 30.92 -13.79 -6.04
CA PRO A 370 29.80 -13.80 -5.07
C PRO A 370 30.10 -12.99 -3.79
N ARG A 371 31.39 -12.80 -3.47
CA ARG A 371 31.81 -11.96 -2.32
C ARG A 371 31.50 -10.49 -2.57
N ASP A 372 31.68 -10.00 -3.79
CA ASP A 372 31.40 -8.62 -4.16
C ASP A 372 29.90 -8.35 -4.06
N LEU A 373 29.06 -9.27 -4.57
CA LEU A 373 27.60 -9.15 -4.45
C LEU A 373 27.14 -9.19 -2.99
N ARG A 374 27.79 -10.01 -2.15
CA ARG A 374 27.54 -10.02 -0.71
C ARG A 374 27.93 -8.71 -0.05
N THR A 375 28.99 -8.06 -0.50
CA THR A 375 29.44 -6.74 -0.02
C THR A 375 28.46 -5.64 -0.46
N ASP A 376 27.94 -5.72 -1.70
CA ASP A 376 26.87 -4.81 -2.17
C ASP A 376 25.63 -4.93 -1.28
N LEU A 377 25.12 -6.15 -1.04
CA LEU A 377 23.99 -6.39 -0.15
C LEU A 377 24.26 -5.93 1.29
N ALA A 378 25.49 -6.09 1.80
CA ALA A 378 25.87 -5.61 3.11
C ALA A 378 25.83 -4.07 3.19
N GLY A 379 26.29 -3.39 2.14
CA GLY A 379 26.20 -1.93 2.03
C GLY A 379 24.75 -1.42 2.03
N ARG A 380 23.86 -2.11 1.32
CA ARG A 380 22.40 -1.80 1.31
C ARG A 380 21.79 -1.98 2.69
N HIS A 381 22.08 -3.10 3.38
CA HIS A 381 21.62 -3.34 4.74
C HIS A 381 22.12 -2.29 5.72
N LEU A 382 23.39 -1.93 5.64
CA LEU A 382 24.00 -0.92 6.51
C LEU A 382 23.36 0.46 6.30
N ALA A 383 23.14 0.85 5.05
CA ALA A 383 22.46 2.10 4.72
C ALA A 383 21.03 2.14 5.27
N MET A 384 20.29 1.03 5.14
CA MET A 384 18.95 0.89 5.71
C MET A 384 19.00 0.97 7.24
N ALA A 385 19.91 0.25 7.88
CA ALA A 385 20.07 0.23 9.34
C ALA A 385 20.38 1.62 9.90
N VAL A 386 21.22 2.42 9.24
CA VAL A 386 21.56 3.80 9.65
C VAL A 386 20.32 4.68 9.81
N VAL A 387 19.30 4.46 8.98
CA VAL A 387 18.03 5.22 9.05
C VAL A 387 17.02 4.51 9.94
N ALA A 388 16.89 3.18 9.80
CA ALA A 388 15.84 2.40 10.47
C ALA A 388 16.07 2.26 11.98
N VAL A 389 17.32 2.05 12.42
CA VAL A 389 17.61 1.83 13.85
C VAL A 389 17.16 2.99 14.73
N PRO A 390 17.53 4.27 14.45
CA PRO A 390 17.04 5.39 15.24
C PRO A 390 15.54 5.62 15.09
N LEU A 391 14.97 5.39 13.90
CA LEU A 391 13.53 5.54 13.67
C LEU A 391 12.73 4.53 14.50
N LEU A 392 13.15 3.27 14.52
CA LEU A 392 12.52 2.22 15.32
C LEU A 392 12.70 2.45 16.82
N ALA A 393 13.84 3.01 17.26
CA ALA A 393 14.02 3.40 18.66
C ALA A 393 13.02 4.48 19.07
N LEU A 394 12.81 5.49 18.23
CA LEU A 394 11.81 6.54 18.47
C LEU A 394 10.38 5.98 18.45
N ALA A 395 10.06 5.09 17.51
CA ALA A 395 8.75 4.44 17.43
C ALA A 395 8.50 3.56 18.67
N SER A 396 9.52 2.82 19.15
CA SER A 396 9.44 2.00 20.36
C SER A 396 9.25 2.84 21.61
N LEU A 397 9.94 3.96 21.72
CA LEU A 397 9.76 4.92 22.82
C LEU A 397 8.33 5.48 22.82
N ALA A 398 7.85 5.93 21.66
CA ALA A 398 6.48 6.44 21.53
C ALA A 398 5.45 5.37 21.91
N ALA A 399 5.62 4.13 21.45
CA ALA A 399 4.72 3.03 21.77
C ALA A 399 4.75 2.68 23.27
N ALA A 400 5.92 2.69 23.90
CA ALA A 400 6.08 2.44 25.33
C ALA A 400 5.44 3.54 26.18
N LEU A 401 5.58 4.81 25.80
CA LEU A 401 4.93 5.96 26.46
C LEU A 401 3.41 5.87 26.34
N VAL A 402 2.90 5.53 25.16
CA VAL A 402 1.45 5.32 24.95
C VAL A 402 0.94 4.11 25.75
N ALA A 403 1.74 3.05 25.88
CA ALA A 403 1.44 1.90 26.72
C ALA A 403 1.52 2.19 28.23
N GLY A 404 1.94 3.40 28.62
CA GLY A 404 2.04 3.79 30.04
C GLY A 404 3.24 3.21 30.79
N ASN A 405 4.18 2.56 30.11
CA ASN A 405 5.36 1.96 30.74
C ASN A 405 6.62 2.16 29.89
N ALA A 406 7.40 3.20 30.23
CA ALA A 406 8.62 3.54 29.52
C ALA A 406 9.71 2.45 29.55
N ALA A 407 9.68 1.52 30.54
CA ALA A 407 10.62 0.42 30.60
C ALA A 407 10.54 -0.53 29.39
N TRP A 408 9.37 -0.60 28.72
CA TRP A 408 9.19 -1.37 27.51
C TRP A 408 9.90 -0.79 26.29
N ALA A 409 10.36 0.48 26.32
CA ALA A 409 10.98 1.14 25.16
C ALA A 409 12.23 0.40 24.67
N LEU A 410 13.12 0.01 25.59
CA LEU A 410 14.34 -0.73 25.25
C LEU A 410 14.02 -2.14 24.73
N VAL A 411 13.11 -2.85 25.40
CA VAL A 411 12.68 -4.20 25.02
C VAL A 411 12.06 -4.19 23.62
N ALA A 412 11.17 -3.24 23.35
CA ALA A 412 10.54 -3.07 22.04
C ALA A 412 11.56 -2.70 20.95
N ALA A 413 12.52 -1.81 21.26
CA ALA A 413 13.56 -1.42 20.30
C ALA A 413 14.47 -2.59 19.93
N LEU A 414 14.97 -3.33 20.90
CA LEU A 414 15.84 -4.49 20.68
C LEU A 414 15.12 -5.58 19.86
N THR A 415 13.85 -5.85 20.20
CA THR A 415 13.03 -6.83 19.48
C THR A 415 12.78 -6.36 18.04
N ALA A 416 12.42 -5.08 17.83
CA ALA A 416 12.19 -4.52 16.51
C ALA A 416 13.47 -4.53 15.64
N TRP A 417 14.65 -4.27 16.22
CA TRP A 417 15.92 -4.37 15.49
C TRP A 417 16.22 -5.81 15.06
N GLY A 418 15.90 -6.80 15.90
CA GLY A 418 15.99 -8.21 15.53
C GLY A 418 15.08 -8.58 14.37
N VAL A 419 13.81 -8.11 14.41
CA VAL A 419 12.83 -8.29 13.33
C VAL A 419 13.29 -7.60 12.04
N LEU A 420 13.84 -6.39 12.13
CA LEU A 420 14.41 -5.68 10.99
C LEU A 420 15.53 -6.49 10.32
N GLY A 421 16.46 -7.03 11.12
CA GLY A 421 17.54 -7.89 10.60
C GLY A 421 17.01 -9.11 9.88
N THR A 422 16.00 -9.79 10.45
CA THR A 422 15.31 -10.93 9.85
C THR A 422 14.67 -10.53 8.51
N ALA A 423 13.93 -9.43 8.48
CA ALA A 423 13.27 -8.93 7.27
C ALA A 423 14.27 -8.56 6.17
N MET A 424 15.39 -7.94 6.50
CA MET A 424 16.46 -7.64 5.56
C MET A 424 17.09 -8.91 4.98
N GLY A 425 17.28 -9.95 5.80
CA GLY A 425 17.83 -11.23 5.35
C GLY A 425 16.94 -11.91 4.32
N ILE A 426 15.65 -12.07 4.64
CA ILE A 426 14.65 -12.66 3.75
C ILE A 426 14.43 -11.79 2.52
N GLY A 427 14.32 -10.47 2.71
CA GLY A 427 14.20 -9.52 1.61
C GLY A 427 15.35 -9.62 0.59
N SER A 428 16.59 -9.84 1.03
CA SER A 428 17.71 -10.07 0.11
C SER A 428 17.49 -11.28 -0.78
N ILE A 429 16.97 -12.39 -0.25
CA ILE A 429 16.68 -13.61 -1.02
C ILE A 429 15.55 -13.33 -2.02
N THR A 430 14.47 -12.70 -1.57
CA THR A 430 13.33 -12.33 -2.44
C THR A 430 13.77 -11.40 -3.57
N SER A 431 14.65 -10.45 -3.30
CA SER A 431 15.15 -9.48 -4.29
C SER A 431 15.92 -10.12 -5.46
N VAL A 432 16.53 -11.29 -5.26
CA VAL A 432 17.23 -12.02 -6.33
C VAL A 432 16.37 -13.12 -6.96
N THR A 433 15.36 -13.65 -6.23
CA THR A 433 14.52 -14.76 -6.73
C THR A 433 13.27 -14.28 -7.44
N ALA A 434 12.70 -13.15 -7.01
CA ALA A 434 11.47 -12.59 -7.55
C ALA A 434 11.57 -11.06 -7.80
N PRO A 435 12.59 -10.58 -8.53
CA PRO A 435 12.77 -9.17 -8.79
C PRO A 435 11.64 -8.65 -9.69
N TYR A 436 11.16 -7.42 -9.40
CA TYR A 436 10.21 -6.72 -10.25
C TYR A 436 10.68 -5.28 -10.50
N THR A 437 10.29 -4.73 -11.66
CA THR A 437 10.72 -3.39 -12.07
C THR A 437 9.77 -2.32 -11.54
N TYR A 438 10.34 -1.15 -11.30
CA TYR A 438 9.55 0.06 -11.07
C TYR A 438 9.33 0.79 -12.40
N PRO A 439 8.18 1.45 -12.59
CA PRO A 439 7.95 2.26 -13.79
C PRO A 439 8.95 3.43 -13.86
N ASP A 440 9.38 3.76 -15.09
CA ASP A 440 10.31 4.87 -15.35
C ASP A 440 9.74 6.23 -14.93
N ARG A 441 8.42 6.36 -14.88
CA ARG A 441 7.74 7.56 -14.40
C ARG A 441 7.77 7.62 -12.89
N LEU A 442 8.29 8.72 -12.35
CA LEU A 442 8.39 8.98 -10.92
C LEU A 442 7.00 9.22 -10.30
N ASN A 443 6.24 8.16 -10.10
CA ASN A 443 5.10 8.19 -9.21
C ASN A 443 5.51 7.53 -7.88
N ALA A 444 5.42 8.29 -6.78
CA ALA A 444 5.84 7.82 -5.45
C ALA A 444 5.04 6.60 -4.95
N PHE A 445 3.89 6.35 -5.54
CA PHE A 445 2.93 5.30 -5.13
C PHE A 445 2.86 4.11 -6.08
N THR A 446 3.54 4.17 -7.22
CA THR A 446 3.58 3.03 -8.15
C THR A 446 4.69 2.08 -7.72
N GLY A 447 4.33 0.98 -7.10
CA GLY A 447 5.26 0.00 -6.53
C GLY A 447 5.79 -1.03 -7.51
N ALA A 448 5.20 -1.16 -8.72
CA ALA A 448 5.64 -2.11 -9.74
C ALA A 448 5.29 -1.61 -11.14
N ALA A 449 6.05 -2.06 -12.14
CA ALA A 449 5.74 -1.80 -13.54
C ALA A 449 4.40 -2.43 -13.94
N PRO A 450 3.71 -1.89 -14.97
CA PRO A 450 2.45 -2.43 -15.46
C PRO A 450 2.53 -3.94 -15.72
N GLY A 451 1.55 -4.69 -15.21
CA GLY A 451 1.49 -6.14 -15.30
C GLY A 451 2.35 -6.91 -14.29
N GLN A 452 3.14 -6.26 -13.45
CA GLN A 452 3.96 -6.90 -12.40
C GLN A 452 3.39 -6.73 -10.98
N GLY A 453 2.24 -6.08 -10.82
CA GLY A 453 1.63 -5.84 -9.51
C GLY A 453 1.36 -7.12 -8.71
N GLY A 454 0.88 -8.18 -9.36
CA GLY A 454 0.67 -9.48 -8.73
C GLY A 454 1.97 -10.13 -8.25
N GLN A 455 3.05 -10.04 -9.01
CA GLN A 455 4.38 -10.52 -8.63
C GLN A 455 4.94 -9.72 -7.45
N ALA A 456 4.83 -8.40 -7.49
CA ALA A 456 5.27 -7.52 -6.41
C ALA A 456 4.50 -7.80 -5.11
N PHE A 457 3.17 -7.99 -5.21
CA PHE A 457 2.34 -8.34 -4.07
C PHE A 457 2.71 -9.71 -3.49
N ALA A 458 2.82 -10.75 -4.33
CA ALA A 458 3.20 -12.09 -3.88
C ALA A 458 4.59 -12.11 -3.25
N ALA A 459 5.57 -11.42 -3.83
CA ALA A 459 6.93 -11.30 -3.30
C ALA A 459 6.94 -10.60 -1.94
N SER A 460 6.21 -9.48 -1.81
CA SER A 460 6.11 -8.73 -0.55
C SER A 460 5.38 -9.53 0.53
N PHE A 461 4.26 -10.19 0.18
CA PHE A 461 3.49 -11.01 1.10
C PHE A 461 4.28 -12.23 1.57
N ALA A 462 4.97 -12.94 0.67
CA ALA A 462 5.82 -14.06 1.02
C ALA A 462 6.97 -13.61 1.94
N THR A 463 7.61 -12.47 1.63
CA THR A 463 8.65 -11.89 2.51
C THR A 463 8.09 -11.58 3.90
N MET A 464 6.91 -10.97 3.98
CA MET A 464 6.26 -10.63 5.24
C MET A 464 5.92 -11.88 6.05
N LEU A 465 5.33 -12.90 5.41
CA LEU A 465 4.95 -14.15 6.05
C LEU A 465 6.18 -14.90 6.59
N VAL A 466 7.21 -15.09 5.75
CA VAL A 466 8.44 -15.78 6.15
C VAL A 466 9.18 -14.99 7.24
N THR A 467 9.21 -13.66 7.15
CA THR A 467 9.77 -12.82 8.21
C THR A 467 9.00 -13.00 9.51
N GLY A 468 7.65 -13.02 9.46
CA GLY A 468 6.81 -13.26 10.64
C GLY A 468 7.12 -14.59 11.32
N VAL A 469 7.18 -15.68 10.54
CA VAL A 469 7.50 -17.01 11.05
C VAL A 469 8.91 -17.06 11.66
N LEU A 470 9.92 -16.53 10.96
CA LEU A 470 11.31 -16.52 11.46
C LEU A 470 11.54 -15.53 12.61
N ALA A 471 10.66 -14.55 12.80
CA ALA A 471 10.72 -13.66 13.94
C ALA A 471 10.06 -14.25 15.20
N LEU A 472 9.25 -15.32 15.10
CA LEU A 472 8.58 -15.93 16.26
C LEU A 472 9.55 -16.30 17.38
N PRO A 473 10.74 -16.89 17.14
CA PRO A 473 11.66 -17.26 18.22
C PRO A 473 12.15 -16.07 19.05
N ILE A 474 12.15 -14.86 18.51
CA ILE A 474 12.58 -13.66 19.23
C ILE A 474 11.42 -12.82 19.74
N VAL A 475 10.26 -12.86 19.10
CA VAL A 475 9.10 -12.04 19.48
C VAL A 475 8.26 -12.76 20.53
N LEU A 476 7.97 -14.06 20.34
CA LEU A 476 7.06 -14.80 21.20
C LEU A 476 7.54 -14.90 22.66
N PRO A 477 8.81 -15.23 22.97
CA PRO A 477 9.27 -15.28 24.36
C PRO A 477 9.16 -13.93 25.08
N VAL A 478 9.47 -12.83 24.36
CA VAL A 478 9.36 -11.47 24.92
C VAL A 478 7.90 -11.15 25.24
N LEU A 479 6.96 -11.54 24.39
CA LEU A 479 5.52 -11.36 24.61
C LEU A 479 4.98 -12.22 25.75
N LEU A 480 5.60 -13.39 25.99
CA LEU A 480 5.29 -14.26 27.13
C LEU A 480 5.93 -13.79 28.45
N GLY A 481 6.58 -12.61 28.46
CA GLY A 481 7.14 -12.01 29.67
C GLY A 481 8.65 -12.22 29.86
N LEU A 482 9.34 -12.97 28.99
CA LEU A 482 10.79 -13.16 29.04
C LEU A 482 11.52 -11.94 28.46
N THR A 483 11.45 -10.80 29.13
CA THR A 483 11.94 -9.51 28.60
C THR A 483 13.44 -9.51 28.29
N TRP A 484 14.25 -10.25 29.07
CA TRP A 484 15.68 -10.39 28.84
C TRP A 484 16.00 -11.05 27.49
N TRP A 485 15.07 -11.83 26.93
CA TRP A 485 15.20 -12.46 25.61
C TRP A 485 15.34 -11.44 24.47
N ALA A 486 14.86 -10.21 24.67
CA ALA A 486 15.02 -9.11 23.71
C ALA A 486 16.48 -8.82 23.37
N VAL A 487 17.42 -9.06 24.30
CA VAL A 487 18.86 -8.90 24.04
C VAL A 487 19.34 -9.87 22.96
N LEU A 488 18.78 -11.07 22.90
CA LEU A 488 19.11 -12.08 21.88
C LEU A 488 18.50 -11.76 20.51
N ALA A 489 17.49 -10.88 20.44
CA ALA A 489 16.84 -10.53 19.18
C ALA A 489 17.81 -9.86 18.20
N VAL A 490 18.71 -9.00 18.69
CA VAL A 490 19.66 -8.29 17.83
C VAL A 490 20.68 -9.24 17.18
N PRO A 491 21.43 -10.07 17.94
CA PRO A 491 22.36 -11.03 17.34
C PRO A 491 21.65 -12.05 16.44
N TYR A 492 20.44 -12.49 16.79
CA TYR A 492 19.62 -13.34 15.92
C TYR A 492 19.32 -12.66 14.57
N GLY A 493 18.80 -11.43 14.61
CA GLY A 493 18.49 -10.67 13.40
C GLY A 493 19.73 -10.43 12.52
N VAL A 494 20.88 -10.13 13.15
CA VAL A 494 22.17 -10.00 12.43
C VAL A 494 22.58 -11.33 11.79
N ALA A 495 22.42 -12.45 12.48
CA ALA A 495 22.73 -13.78 11.95
C ALA A 495 21.84 -14.13 10.75
N VAL A 496 20.52 -13.89 10.84
CA VAL A 496 19.58 -14.12 9.74
C VAL A 496 19.89 -13.18 8.56
N ALA A 497 20.20 -11.90 8.82
CA ALA A 497 20.62 -10.96 7.78
C ALA A 497 21.92 -11.42 7.09
N TRP A 498 22.89 -11.95 7.83
CA TRP A 498 24.13 -12.47 7.30
C TRP A 498 23.89 -13.72 6.43
N ALA A 499 23.10 -14.68 6.94
CA ALA A 499 22.75 -15.89 6.20
C ALA A 499 21.97 -15.57 4.92
N GLY A 500 20.97 -14.68 5.01
CA GLY A 500 20.18 -14.22 3.86
C GLY A 500 21.04 -13.59 2.78
N ARG A 501 21.98 -12.69 3.14
CA ARG A 501 22.95 -12.11 2.18
C ARG A 501 23.84 -13.17 1.54
N ARG A 502 24.29 -14.18 2.30
CA ARG A 502 25.14 -15.24 1.77
C ARG A 502 24.41 -16.09 0.74
N ILE A 503 23.16 -16.47 1.03
CA ILE A 503 22.29 -17.23 0.13
C ILE A 503 21.95 -16.39 -1.11
N ALA A 504 21.51 -15.15 -0.90
CA ALA A 504 21.13 -14.22 -1.97
C ALA A 504 22.31 -13.93 -2.91
N ALA A 505 23.53 -13.76 -2.38
CA ALA A 505 24.72 -13.52 -3.20
C ALA A 505 25.09 -14.75 -4.04
N GLY A 506 24.93 -15.96 -3.51
CA GLY A 506 25.16 -17.19 -4.29
C GLY A 506 24.17 -17.33 -5.46
N ILE A 507 22.87 -17.19 -5.16
CA ILE A 507 21.79 -17.28 -6.16
C ILE A 507 21.92 -16.14 -7.19
N GLY A 508 22.07 -14.89 -6.69
CA GLY A 508 22.10 -13.71 -7.54
C GLY A 508 23.31 -13.64 -8.46
N PHE A 509 24.48 -14.12 -8.02
CA PHE A 509 25.66 -14.20 -8.85
C PHE A 509 25.50 -15.24 -9.96
N ALA A 510 24.97 -16.42 -9.62
CA ALA A 510 24.74 -17.50 -10.62
C ALA A 510 23.69 -17.10 -11.68
N ARG A 511 22.77 -16.17 -11.34
CA ARG A 511 21.70 -15.70 -12.22
C ARG A 511 21.82 -14.21 -12.57
N LEU A 512 23.02 -13.66 -12.54
CA LEU A 512 23.24 -12.23 -12.78
C LEU A 512 22.72 -11.76 -14.14
N PRO A 513 22.89 -12.50 -15.26
CA PRO A 513 22.34 -12.13 -16.55
C PRO A 513 20.79 -12.09 -16.56
N GLU A 514 20.14 -13.09 -15.96
CA GLU A 514 18.68 -13.14 -15.88
C GLU A 514 18.12 -12.03 -14.98
N LEU A 515 18.83 -11.74 -13.88
CA LEU A 515 18.49 -10.63 -12.99
C LEU A 515 18.55 -9.29 -13.73
N LEU A 516 19.63 -9.05 -14.49
CA LEU A 516 19.78 -7.86 -15.33
C LEU A 516 18.68 -7.79 -16.39
N ALA A 517 18.38 -8.89 -17.05
CA ALA A 517 17.30 -8.95 -18.05
C ALA A 517 15.93 -8.68 -17.43
N ALA A 518 15.65 -9.21 -16.23
CA ALA A 518 14.38 -9.02 -15.54
C ALA A 518 14.16 -7.56 -15.15
N VAL A 519 15.17 -6.86 -14.62
CA VAL A 519 15.03 -5.47 -14.14
C VAL A 519 15.26 -4.42 -15.25
N SER A 520 15.80 -4.81 -16.42
CA SER A 520 16.04 -3.89 -17.55
C SER A 520 14.90 -3.85 -18.56
N ARG A 521 13.88 -4.69 -18.40
CA ARG A 521 12.73 -4.72 -19.32
C ARG A 521 12.08 -3.34 -19.38
N PRO A 522 11.78 -2.80 -20.59
CA PRO A 522 11.05 -1.56 -20.72
C PRO A 522 9.66 -1.71 -20.08
N SER A 523 9.30 -0.82 -19.18
CA SER A 523 8.00 -0.75 -18.53
C SER A 523 6.93 -0.15 -19.45
#